data_c7490356bd0659c3a2a3a7575c7f4e9a
#
_entry.id   c7490356bd0659c3a2a3a7575c7f4e9a
#
_cell.length_a   1.000
_cell.length_b   1.000
_cell.length_c   1.000
_cell.angle_alpha   90.00
_cell.angle_beta   90.00
_cell.angle_gamma   90.00
#
_symmetry.space_group_name_H-M   'P 1'
#
loop_
_entity.id
_entity.type
_entity.pdbx_description
1 polymer ?
#
loop_
_entity_poly.entity_id
_entity_poly.type
_entity_poly.pdbx_seq_one_letter_code
_entity_poly.pdbx_strand_id
1 'polypeptide(L)' 'MAQGTIKDFDAGERTGSLLMEDRAEVAIDAVSVEGSGLLSLRIGQRVRFDLVEESGRKVARNLQIVTL' A
#
# COMPACT_ATOMS: atom_id res chain seq x y z
N MET A 1 4.68 12.88 1.67
CA MET A 1 4.19 11.51 1.36
C MET A 1 4.27 10.67 2.62
N ALA A 2 3.30 9.82 2.81
CA ALA A 2 3.32 8.88 3.92
C ALA A 2 4.22 7.68 3.58
N GLN A 3 4.68 7.00 4.60
CA GLN A 3 5.50 5.79 4.44
C GLN A 3 4.94 4.69 5.33
N GLY A 4 5.12 3.47 4.91
CA GLY A 4 4.70 2.32 5.69
C GLY A 4 5.39 1.05 5.24
N THR A 5 5.04 -0.04 5.90
CA THR A 5 5.60 -1.36 5.64
C THR A 5 4.48 -2.30 5.23
N ILE A 6 4.68 -3.03 4.15
CA ILE A 6 3.67 -3.98 3.67
C ILE A 6 3.47 -5.07 4.72
N LYS A 7 2.23 -5.21 5.17
CA LYS A 7 1.84 -6.20 6.15
C LYS A 7 1.31 -7.46 5.48
N ASP A 8 0.55 -7.28 4.39
CA ASP A 8 -0.12 -8.38 3.73
C ASP A 8 -0.36 -8.01 2.27
N PHE A 9 -0.35 -8.98 1.38
CA PHE A 9 -0.63 -8.74 -0.03
C PHE A 9 -1.08 -10.02 -0.73
N ASP A 10 -2.20 -9.94 -1.43
CA ASP A 10 -2.72 -11.03 -2.25
C ASP A 10 -2.45 -10.70 -3.72
N ALA A 11 -1.52 -11.41 -4.32
CA ALA A 11 -1.12 -11.16 -5.71
C ALA A 11 -2.24 -11.51 -6.69
N GLY A 12 -3.08 -12.45 -6.36
CA GLY A 12 -4.20 -12.85 -7.22
C GLY A 12 -5.25 -11.74 -7.37
N GLU A 13 -5.57 -11.09 -6.28
CA GLU A 13 -6.55 -10.00 -6.26
C GLU A 13 -5.91 -8.63 -6.32
N ARG A 14 -4.59 -8.56 -6.14
CA ARG A 14 -3.82 -7.31 -6.08
C ARG A 14 -4.29 -6.40 -4.95
N THR A 15 -4.66 -7.01 -3.84
CA THR A 15 -5.10 -6.29 -2.66
C THR A 15 -4.24 -6.64 -1.47
N GLY A 16 -4.21 -5.77 -0.49
CA GLY A 16 -3.45 -6.02 0.72
C GLY A 16 -3.56 -4.89 1.69
N SER A 17 -2.59 -4.82 2.61
CA SER A 17 -2.55 -3.75 3.59
C SER A 17 -1.11 -3.43 3.96
N LEU A 18 -0.93 -2.23 4.50
CA LEU A 18 0.34 -1.81 5.04
C LEU A 18 0.12 -1.17 6.40
N LEU A 19 1.19 -1.10 7.19
CA LEU A 19 1.16 -0.42 8.48
C LEU A 19 2.04 0.82 8.39
N MET A 20 1.48 1.94 8.83
CA MET A 20 2.23 3.17 8.99
C MET A 20 3.07 3.11 10.27
N GLU A 21 3.94 4.08 10.47
CA GLU A 21 4.81 4.11 11.64
C GLU A 21 4.04 4.17 12.95
N ASP A 22 2.86 4.78 12.95
CA ASP A 22 1.99 4.84 14.13
C ASP A 22 1.10 3.59 14.25
N ARG A 23 1.38 2.55 13.45
CA ARG A 23 0.64 1.29 13.39
C ARG A 23 -0.77 1.44 12.83
N ALA A 24 -1.09 2.56 12.20
CA ALA A 24 -2.36 2.68 11.50
C ALA A 24 -2.34 1.78 10.25
N GLU A 25 -3.39 1.02 10.04
CA GLU A 25 -3.49 0.14 8.89
C GLU A 25 -4.09 0.91 7.72
N VAL A 26 -3.47 0.75 6.55
CA VAL A 26 -3.93 1.40 5.33
C VAL A 26 -4.18 0.33 4.28
N ALA A 27 -5.32 0.39 3.62
CA ALA A 27 -5.68 -0.59 2.60
C ALA A 27 -4.94 -0.33 1.29
N ILE A 28 -4.62 -1.40 0.60
CA ILE A 28 -4.06 -1.36 -0.75
C ILE A 28 -5.03 -2.11 -1.65
N ASP A 29 -5.52 -1.47 -2.70
CA ASP A 29 -6.42 -2.12 -3.62
C ASP A 29 -5.80 -2.24 -5.01
N ALA A 30 -6.51 -2.90 -5.93
CA ALA A 30 -6.00 -3.12 -7.28
C ALA A 30 -5.70 -1.81 -7.99
N VAL A 31 -6.49 -0.78 -7.75
CA VAL A 31 -6.26 0.54 -8.34
C VAL A 31 -4.93 1.13 -7.87
N SER A 32 -4.61 0.96 -6.58
CA SER A 32 -3.34 1.44 -6.03
C SER A 32 -2.15 0.79 -6.73
N VAL A 33 -2.21 -0.52 -6.90
CA VAL A 33 -1.12 -1.30 -7.50
C VAL A 33 -0.99 -0.97 -8.98
N GLU A 34 -2.08 -1.00 -9.71
CA GLU A 34 -2.08 -0.74 -11.15
C GLU A 34 -1.69 0.69 -11.47
N GLY A 35 -2.22 1.64 -10.73
CA GLY A 35 -1.89 3.05 -10.94
C GLY A 35 -0.45 3.39 -10.63
N SER A 36 0.22 2.57 -9.84
CA SER A 36 1.64 2.75 -9.48
C SER A 36 2.59 2.04 -10.43
N GLY A 37 2.07 1.25 -11.37
CA GLY A 37 2.90 0.50 -12.30
C GLY A 37 3.59 -0.70 -11.68
N LEU A 38 3.15 -1.12 -10.51
CA LEU A 38 3.75 -2.25 -9.80
C LEU A 38 3.04 -3.55 -10.15
N LEU A 39 3.79 -4.64 -10.22
CA LEU A 39 3.22 -5.96 -10.50
C LEU A 39 2.86 -6.70 -9.22
N SER A 40 3.65 -6.54 -8.18
CA SER A 40 3.39 -7.19 -6.90
C SER A 40 4.13 -6.45 -5.78
N LEU A 41 3.74 -6.77 -4.55
CA LEU A 41 4.37 -6.25 -3.35
C LEU A 41 4.75 -7.41 -2.45
N ARG A 42 5.73 -7.21 -1.59
CA ARG A 42 6.20 -8.23 -0.67
C ARG A 42 5.97 -7.81 0.77
N ILE A 43 5.65 -8.75 1.62
CA ILE A 43 5.51 -8.51 3.05
C ILE A 43 6.85 -8.03 3.60
N GLY A 44 6.82 -6.95 4.38
CA GLY A 44 8.03 -6.35 4.94
C GLY A 44 8.67 -5.28 4.08
N GLN A 45 8.19 -5.08 2.86
CA GLN A 45 8.71 -4.07 1.96
C GLN A 45 8.27 -2.67 2.42
N ARG A 46 9.18 -1.71 2.34
CA ARG A 46 8.83 -0.33 2.69
C ARG A 46 8.41 0.43 1.45
N VAL A 47 7.35 1.20 1.60
CA VAL A 47 6.79 1.96 0.48
C VAL A 47 6.45 3.38 0.93
N ARG A 48 6.45 4.28 -0.03
CA ARG A 48 5.88 5.62 0.10
C ARG A 48 4.56 5.63 -0.67
N PHE A 49 3.64 6.44 -0.21
CA PHE A 49 2.34 6.51 -0.86
C PHE A 49 1.64 7.81 -0.48
N ASP A 50 0.58 8.12 -1.21
CA ASP A 50 -0.34 9.19 -0.87
C ASP A 50 -1.48 8.56 -0.06
N LEU A 51 -1.73 9.11 1.12
CA LEU A 51 -2.81 8.63 1.96
C LEU A 51 -4.10 9.32 1.54
N VAL A 52 -5.06 8.52 1.13
CA VAL A 52 -6.36 9.01 0.67
C VAL A 52 -7.44 8.34 1.51
N GLU A 53 -8.48 9.08 1.84
CA GLU A 53 -9.62 8.51 2.54
C GLU A 53 -10.77 8.36 1.55
N GLU A 54 -11.26 7.13 1.39
CA GLU A 54 -12.36 6.82 0.48
C GLU A 54 -13.37 5.96 1.21
N SER A 55 -14.63 6.36 1.17
CA SER A 55 -15.73 5.62 1.80
C SER A 55 -15.46 5.33 3.27
N GLY A 56 -14.86 6.26 3.98
CA GLY A 56 -14.59 6.13 5.40
C GLY A 56 -13.39 5.26 5.75
N ARG A 57 -12.58 4.84 4.78
CA ARG A 57 -11.37 4.06 5.05
C ARG A 57 -10.15 4.69 4.40
N LYS A 58 -9.00 4.43 5.00
CA LYS A 58 -7.72 4.92 4.50
C LYS A 58 -7.21 3.97 3.43
N VAL A 59 -6.82 4.54 2.29
CA VAL A 59 -6.33 3.78 1.13
C VAL A 59 -5.05 4.42 0.65
N ALA A 60 -4.08 3.60 0.25
CA ALA A 60 -2.82 4.08 -0.32
C ALA A 60 -2.96 4.25 -1.83
N ARG A 61 -2.39 5.34 -2.33
CA ARG A 61 -2.34 5.62 -3.77
C ARG A 61 -0.92 6.02 -4.16
N ASN A 62 -0.58 5.87 -5.41
CA ASN A 62 0.73 6.27 -5.95
C ASN A 62 1.88 5.65 -5.16
N LEU A 63 1.83 4.33 -5.03
CA LEU A 63 2.84 3.58 -4.27
C LEU A 63 4.21 3.65 -4.94
N GLN A 64 5.23 3.85 -4.13
CA GLN A 64 6.62 3.83 -4.59
C GLN A 64 7.42 2.95 -3.65
N ILE A 65 8.22 2.04 -4.21
CA ILE A 65 9.08 1.17 -3.42
C ILE A 65 10.26 1.98 -2.89
N VAL A 66 10.46 1.94 -1.59
CA VAL A 66 11.59 2.61 -0.93
C VAL A 66 12.75 1.64 -0.74
N THR A 67 12.44 0.42 -0.30
CA THR A 67 13.45 -0.63 -0.13
C THR A 67 12.91 -1.93 -0.69
N LEU A 68 13.79 -2.74 -1.20
CA LEU A 68 13.43 -4.05 -1.75
C LEU A 68 13.57 -5.17 -0.74
#